data_27070641746a55f6e7158d30f3e23708
#
_entry.id   27070641746a55f6e7158d30f3e23708
#
_cell.length_a   1.000
_cell.length_b   1.000
_cell.length_c   1.000
_cell.angle_alpha   90.00
_cell.angle_beta   90.00
_cell.angle_gamma   90.00
#
_symmetry.space_group_name_H-M   'P 1'
#
loop_
_entity.id
_entity.type
_entity.pdbx_description
1 polymer ?
#
loop_
_entity_poly.entity_id
_entity_poly.type
_entity_poly.pdbx_seq_one_letter_code
_entity_poly.pdbx_strand_id
1 'polypeptide(L)'
;MTPASTVVPARVRMTTRDLNVHYSDTKALHDISLEILENQVTALIGPSGCGKSTYLRCLNRMNDVIDSCRVDGTVTLDDENIYGTGVDVVELRARIGMVFQKPNPFPKSIYDNVAYGPRIHGLTNSREELDHLVMESLEQARLFDEVKDRLQDPGTSLSGGQQQRLCIARAIAVKPEVILMDEPCSALDPIATAGIEALIGDLKDAYTIVMVTHSMQQAARVSQRTAYFHMGHLVETGSTDQVFSSPVDPRTRDYISGRIG
;
A
#
# COMPACT_ATOMS: atom_id res chain seq x y z
N MET A 1 -12.18 21.75 -34.24
CA MET A 1 -11.36 22.20 -33.12
C MET A 1 -11.81 21.40 -31.92
N THR A 2 -11.07 20.37 -31.58
CA THR A 2 -11.29 19.54 -30.36
C THR A 2 -10.84 20.38 -29.16
N PRO A 3 -11.63 20.51 -28.09
CA PRO A 3 -11.21 21.26 -26.92
C PRO A 3 -9.99 20.55 -26.30
N ALA A 4 -8.94 21.32 -26.06
CA ALA A 4 -7.78 20.87 -25.31
C ALA A 4 -8.23 20.42 -23.93
N SER A 5 -8.10 19.14 -23.63
CA SER A 5 -8.29 18.57 -22.28
C SER A 5 -7.31 19.30 -21.35
N THR A 6 -7.81 20.16 -20.50
CA THR A 6 -7.04 20.74 -19.40
C THR A 6 -6.69 19.60 -18.45
N VAL A 7 -5.47 19.07 -18.59
CA VAL A 7 -4.90 18.12 -17.63
C VAL A 7 -4.72 18.87 -16.32
N VAL A 8 -5.64 18.67 -15.38
CA VAL A 8 -5.47 19.15 -14.02
C VAL A 8 -4.24 18.42 -13.46
N PRO A 9 -3.21 19.13 -12.95
CA PRO A 9 -2.05 18.47 -12.39
C PRO A 9 -2.49 17.55 -11.26
N ALA A 10 -2.03 16.30 -11.28
CA ALA A 10 -2.36 15.32 -10.25
C ALA A 10 -1.87 15.85 -8.90
N ARG A 11 -2.77 15.88 -7.90
CA ARG A 11 -2.44 16.31 -6.54
C ARG A 11 -1.43 15.35 -5.92
N VAL A 12 -0.45 15.87 -5.20
CA VAL A 12 0.46 15.07 -4.38
C VAL A 12 -0.23 14.77 -3.05
N ARG A 13 -0.30 13.49 -2.68
CA ARG A 13 -0.88 13.03 -1.41
C ARG A 13 0.18 12.86 -0.33
N MET A 14 1.31 12.27 -0.69
CA MET A 14 2.43 12.12 0.24
C MET A 14 3.74 12.56 -0.43
N THR A 15 4.65 13.12 0.38
CA THR A 15 6.00 13.47 -0.07
C THR A 15 7.01 12.94 0.93
N THR A 16 8.09 12.36 0.42
CA THR A 16 9.31 12.13 1.20
C THR A 16 10.43 13.04 0.68
N ARG A 17 11.22 13.61 1.59
CA ARG A 17 12.39 14.45 1.26
C ARG A 17 13.57 14.03 2.12
N ASP A 18 14.66 13.68 1.43
CA ASP A 18 15.94 13.29 2.01
C ASP A 18 15.79 12.25 3.12
N LEU A 19 14.87 11.27 2.88
CA LEU A 19 14.54 10.24 3.84
C LEU A 19 15.71 9.26 3.97
N ASN A 20 16.21 9.13 5.19
CA ASN A 20 17.29 8.21 5.57
C ASN A 20 16.77 7.26 6.65
N VAL A 21 17.15 6.00 6.58
CA VAL A 21 16.78 5.01 7.59
C VAL A 21 18.01 4.23 8.00
N HIS A 22 18.18 4.09 9.31
CA HIS A 22 19.25 3.31 9.91
C HIS A 22 18.66 2.21 10.78
N TYR A 23 19.23 1.02 10.70
CA TYR A 23 19.03 -0.08 11.64
C TYR A 23 20.35 -0.30 12.37
N SER A 24 20.41 0.07 13.65
CA SER A 24 21.67 0.16 14.40
C SER A 24 22.69 1.01 13.61
N ASP A 25 23.85 0.44 13.27
CA ASP A 25 24.91 1.14 12.52
C ASP A 25 24.76 1.03 10.99
N THR A 26 23.77 0.29 10.50
CA THR A 26 23.61 0.05 9.06
C THR A 26 22.60 1.04 8.48
N LYS A 27 23.03 1.87 7.52
CA LYS A 27 22.14 2.74 6.76
C LYS A 27 21.44 1.92 5.66
N ALA A 28 20.12 1.80 5.76
CA ALA A 28 19.29 0.99 4.88
C ALA A 28 18.64 1.81 3.75
N LEU A 29 18.38 3.11 3.96
CA LEU A 29 17.88 4.03 2.94
C LEU A 29 18.74 5.29 2.92
N HIS A 30 18.98 5.81 1.70
CA HIS A 30 19.88 6.92 1.43
C HIS A 30 19.15 8.02 0.65
N ASP A 31 18.83 9.13 1.34
CA ASP A 31 18.34 10.40 0.77
C ASP A 31 17.16 10.20 -0.21
N ILE A 32 16.15 9.39 0.18
CA ILE A 32 14.99 9.08 -0.66
C ILE A 32 14.05 10.28 -0.70
N SER A 33 13.88 10.82 -1.92
CA SER A 33 12.90 11.89 -2.18
C SER A 33 11.93 11.39 -3.26
N LEU A 34 10.63 11.25 -2.90
CA LEU A 34 9.60 10.69 -3.77
C LEU A 34 8.25 11.36 -3.48
N GLU A 35 7.52 11.69 -4.54
CA GLU A 35 6.14 12.16 -4.50
C GLU A 35 5.19 11.03 -4.86
N ILE A 36 4.16 10.84 -4.04
CA ILE A 36 3.08 9.88 -4.23
C ILE A 36 1.82 10.66 -4.60
N LEU A 37 1.31 10.40 -5.80
CA LEU A 37 0.16 11.11 -6.34
C LEU A 37 -1.15 10.51 -5.84
N GLU A 38 -2.13 11.39 -5.60
CA GLU A 38 -3.48 11.04 -5.17
C GLU A 38 -4.18 10.13 -6.18
N ASN A 39 -4.93 9.15 -5.68
CA ASN A 39 -5.79 8.25 -6.47
C ASN A 39 -5.03 7.57 -7.63
N GLN A 40 -3.82 7.14 -7.34
CA GLN A 40 -2.97 6.36 -8.24
C GLN A 40 -2.30 5.22 -7.48
N VAL A 41 -1.91 4.19 -8.23
CA VAL A 41 -1.03 3.14 -7.72
C VAL A 41 0.42 3.50 -8.04
N THR A 42 1.24 3.67 -7.02
CA THR A 42 2.70 3.77 -7.14
C THR A 42 3.34 2.43 -6.78
N ALA A 43 3.96 1.78 -7.75
CA ALA A 43 4.69 0.53 -7.52
C ALA A 43 6.15 0.79 -7.15
N LEU A 44 6.59 0.18 -6.06
CA LEU A 44 8.00 0.15 -5.65
C LEU A 44 8.60 -1.17 -6.13
N ILE A 45 9.55 -1.12 -7.07
CA ILE A 45 10.21 -2.28 -7.65
C ILE A 45 11.70 -2.28 -7.33
N GLY A 46 12.35 -3.44 -7.46
CA GLY A 46 13.80 -3.61 -7.23
C GLY A 46 14.14 -4.96 -6.61
N PRO A 47 15.43 -5.32 -6.53
CA PRO A 47 15.89 -6.58 -5.96
C PRO A 47 15.44 -6.78 -4.50
N SER A 48 15.47 -8.04 -4.03
CA SER A 48 15.22 -8.34 -2.62
C SER A 48 16.24 -7.63 -1.73
N GLY A 49 15.78 -7.11 -0.58
CA GLY A 49 16.65 -6.42 0.38
C GLY A 49 17.10 -5.00 -0.02
N CYS A 50 16.65 -4.43 -1.15
CA CYS A 50 17.06 -3.08 -1.57
C CYS A 50 16.37 -1.92 -0.83
N GLY A 51 15.52 -2.19 0.19
CA GLY A 51 14.93 -1.16 1.05
C GLY A 51 13.46 -0.81 0.79
N LYS A 52 12.76 -1.43 -0.18
CA LYS A 52 11.36 -1.13 -0.54
C LYS A 52 10.38 -1.21 0.64
N SER A 53 10.38 -2.33 1.35
CA SER A 53 9.50 -2.52 2.52
C SER A 53 9.92 -1.62 3.69
N THR A 54 11.21 -1.31 3.83
CA THR A 54 11.69 -0.32 4.79
C THR A 54 11.10 1.05 4.47
N TYR A 55 11.16 1.49 3.20
CA TYR A 55 10.57 2.73 2.74
C TYR A 55 9.05 2.74 2.95
N LEU A 56 8.36 1.67 2.52
CA LEU A 56 6.91 1.56 2.68
C LEU A 56 6.48 1.76 4.14
N ARG A 57 7.20 1.14 5.09
CA ARG A 57 6.93 1.25 6.53
C ARG A 57 7.24 2.62 7.13
N CYS A 58 8.06 3.45 6.48
CA CYS A 58 8.24 4.83 6.90
C CYS A 58 6.98 5.67 6.65
N LEU A 59 6.19 5.36 5.63
CA LEU A 59 5.01 6.13 5.25
C LEU A 59 3.88 6.09 6.29
N ASN A 60 3.87 5.09 7.21
CA ASN A 60 2.90 4.98 8.30
C ASN A 60 3.57 4.78 9.67
N ARG A 61 4.86 5.09 9.78
CA ARG A 61 5.63 4.98 11.02
C ARG A 61 5.67 3.55 11.62
N MET A 62 5.52 2.52 10.77
CA MET A 62 5.65 1.13 11.25
C MET A 62 7.08 0.77 11.67
N ASN A 63 8.08 1.51 11.22
CA ASN A 63 9.47 1.31 11.67
C ASN A 63 9.69 1.73 13.13
N ASP A 64 8.80 2.55 13.72
CA ASP A 64 8.88 2.97 15.14
C ASP A 64 8.75 1.80 16.13
N VAL A 65 8.25 0.63 15.70
CA VAL A 65 8.17 -0.57 16.55
C VAL A 65 9.49 -1.34 16.64
N ILE A 66 10.52 -0.88 15.91
CA ILE A 66 11.85 -1.47 15.87
C ILE A 66 12.80 -0.55 16.64
N ASP A 67 13.19 -0.95 17.86
CA ASP A 67 14.01 -0.12 18.78
C ASP A 67 15.30 0.39 18.14
N SER A 68 15.91 -0.40 17.25
CA SER A 68 17.15 -0.04 16.56
C SER A 68 16.95 0.81 15.31
N CYS A 69 15.70 1.12 14.94
CA CYS A 69 15.42 1.89 13.73
C CYS A 69 15.39 3.39 14.01
N ARG A 70 16.15 4.14 13.23
CA ARG A 70 16.12 5.61 13.21
C ARG A 70 15.77 6.08 11.82
N VAL A 71 14.80 7.00 11.76
CA VAL A 71 14.34 7.65 10.54
C VAL A 71 14.69 9.12 10.59
N ASP A 72 15.44 9.62 9.61
CA ASP A 72 15.82 11.01 9.43
C ASP A 72 15.26 11.53 8.10
N GLY A 73 14.99 12.82 7.96
CA GLY A 73 14.36 13.43 6.79
C GLY A 73 12.92 13.83 7.05
N THR A 74 12.15 14.07 5.98
CA THR A 74 10.76 14.50 6.09
C THR A 74 9.84 13.57 5.35
N VAL A 75 8.71 13.21 5.97
CA VAL A 75 7.60 12.52 5.32
C VAL A 75 6.33 13.30 5.61
N THR A 76 5.60 13.70 4.57
CA THR A 76 4.35 14.44 4.73
C THR A 76 3.15 13.68 4.16
N LEU A 77 1.99 13.85 4.79
CA LEU A 77 0.68 13.52 4.27
C LEU A 77 -0.11 14.83 4.19
N ASP A 78 -0.57 15.23 3.00
CA ASP A 78 -1.23 16.53 2.76
C ASP A 78 -0.45 17.71 3.38
N ASP A 79 0.87 17.77 3.14
CA ASP A 79 1.82 18.75 3.66
C ASP A 79 2.09 18.71 5.18
N GLU A 80 1.39 17.87 5.94
CA GLU A 80 1.63 17.67 7.37
C GLU A 80 2.74 16.65 7.60
N ASN A 81 3.80 17.04 8.34
CA ASN A 81 4.90 16.11 8.66
C ASN A 81 4.44 15.03 9.64
N ILE A 82 4.40 13.78 9.18
CA ILE A 82 3.95 12.64 9.99
C ILE A 82 4.93 12.23 11.11
N TYR A 83 6.16 12.73 11.09
CA TYR A 83 7.17 12.58 12.16
C TYR A 83 7.25 13.84 13.06
N GLY A 84 6.34 14.79 12.87
CA GLY A 84 6.26 16.00 13.70
C GLY A 84 5.94 15.71 15.17
N THR A 85 6.28 16.65 16.04
CA THR A 85 5.93 16.57 17.46
C THR A 85 4.41 16.65 17.64
N GLY A 86 3.84 15.71 18.44
CA GLY A 86 2.40 15.71 18.73
C GLY A 86 1.54 14.93 17.73
N VAL A 87 2.11 14.31 16.72
CA VAL A 87 1.35 13.44 15.81
C VAL A 87 0.89 12.19 16.55
N ASP A 88 -0.42 11.96 16.59
CA ASP A 88 -1.00 10.71 17.08
C ASP A 88 -0.80 9.59 16.04
N VAL A 89 0.04 8.62 16.41
CA VAL A 89 0.38 7.48 15.51
C VAL A 89 -0.81 6.56 15.28
N VAL A 90 -1.76 6.47 16.21
CA VAL A 90 -2.96 5.65 16.06
C VAL A 90 -3.89 6.29 15.03
N GLU A 91 -4.11 7.59 15.12
CA GLU A 91 -4.88 8.35 14.13
C GLU A 91 -4.20 8.32 12.76
N LEU A 92 -2.88 8.52 12.70
CA LEU A 92 -2.11 8.42 11.46
C LEU A 92 -2.31 7.06 10.77
N ARG A 93 -2.26 5.96 11.53
CA ARG A 93 -2.43 4.61 10.99
C ARG A 93 -3.87 4.27 10.59
N ALA A 94 -4.85 5.03 11.04
CA ALA A 94 -6.22 4.97 10.51
C ALA A 94 -6.29 5.65 9.13
N ARG A 95 -5.55 6.77 8.94
CA ARG A 95 -5.46 7.48 7.66
C ARG A 95 -4.58 6.75 6.63
N ILE A 96 -3.58 5.97 7.08
CA ILE A 96 -2.63 5.23 6.23
C ILE A 96 -2.70 3.75 6.59
N GLY A 97 -3.61 3.02 5.93
CA GLY A 97 -3.80 1.59 6.13
C GLY A 97 -2.65 0.75 5.58
N MET A 98 -2.46 -0.47 6.09
CA MET A 98 -1.41 -1.38 5.62
C MET A 98 -1.94 -2.80 5.43
N VAL A 99 -1.58 -3.38 4.29
CA VAL A 99 -1.80 -4.78 3.92
C VAL A 99 -0.43 -5.46 3.83
N PHE A 100 -0.25 -6.52 4.60
CA PHE A 100 1.02 -7.23 4.71
C PHE A 100 1.18 -8.33 3.65
N GLN A 101 2.40 -8.72 3.40
CA GLN A 101 2.79 -9.79 2.49
C GLN A 101 2.10 -11.12 2.82
N LYS A 102 2.13 -11.52 4.10
CA LYS A 102 1.42 -12.69 4.58
C LYS A 102 0.06 -12.26 5.12
N PRO A 103 -1.04 -12.83 4.63
CA PRO A 103 -2.36 -12.57 5.20
C PRO A 103 -2.36 -12.78 6.71
N ASN A 104 -2.91 -11.82 7.45
CA ASN A 104 -2.91 -11.83 8.91
C ASN A 104 -4.30 -11.50 9.49
N PRO A 105 -5.33 -12.29 9.14
CA PRO A 105 -6.64 -12.10 9.77
C PRO A 105 -6.51 -12.29 11.28
N PHE A 106 -7.25 -11.47 12.03
CA PHE A 106 -7.35 -11.67 13.48
C PHE A 106 -8.03 -13.02 13.78
N PRO A 107 -7.72 -13.67 14.92
CA PRO A 107 -8.40 -14.89 15.38
C PRO A 107 -9.84 -14.56 15.87
N LYS A 108 -10.63 -13.99 14.99
CA LYS A 108 -11.99 -13.49 15.15
C LYS A 108 -12.81 -13.90 13.94
N SER A 109 -14.14 -13.67 13.99
CA SER A 109 -15.01 -13.89 12.84
C SER A 109 -14.63 -13.02 11.64
N ILE A 110 -15.10 -13.37 10.44
CA ILE A 110 -14.98 -12.56 9.22
C ILE A 110 -15.55 -11.17 9.50
N TYR A 111 -16.75 -11.10 10.05
CA TYR A 111 -17.41 -9.86 10.44
C TYR A 111 -16.54 -9.03 11.41
N ASP A 112 -16.08 -9.63 12.50
CA ASP A 112 -15.30 -8.90 13.51
C ASP A 112 -13.91 -8.47 13.03
N ASN A 113 -13.34 -9.13 12.02
CA ASN A 113 -12.12 -8.66 11.38
C ASN A 113 -12.34 -7.28 10.70
N VAL A 114 -13.42 -7.12 9.96
CA VAL A 114 -13.74 -5.87 9.26
C VAL A 114 -14.26 -4.81 10.24
N ALA A 115 -15.14 -5.19 11.17
CA ALA A 115 -15.74 -4.30 12.16
C ALA A 115 -14.74 -3.76 13.21
N TYR A 116 -13.54 -4.34 13.31
CA TYR A 116 -12.57 -4.02 14.36
C TYR A 116 -12.13 -2.56 14.35
N GLY A 117 -11.65 -2.09 13.20
CA GLY A 117 -11.20 -0.70 13.01
C GLY A 117 -12.32 0.32 13.26
N PRO A 118 -13.46 0.20 12.57
CA PRO A 118 -14.61 1.09 12.77
C PRO A 118 -15.07 1.20 14.23
N ARG A 119 -15.06 0.10 15.01
CA ARG A 119 -15.41 0.12 16.44
C ARG A 119 -14.40 0.88 17.29
N ILE A 120 -13.09 0.66 17.07
CA ILE A 120 -12.03 1.32 17.84
C ILE A 120 -12.00 2.82 17.58
N HIS A 121 -12.19 3.22 16.34
CA HIS A 121 -12.16 4.63 15.94
C HIS A 121 -13.51 5.32 16.07
N GLY A 122 -14.56 4.62 16.54
CA GLY A 122 -15.88 5.22 16.75
C GLY A 122 -16.51 5.76 15.46
N LEU A 123 -16.31 5.08 14.31
CA LEU A 123 -16.76 5.56 13.01
C LEU A 123 -18.25 5.37 12.76
N THR A 124 -18.95 4.65 13.65
CA THR A 124 -20.39 4.36 13.52
C THR A 124 -21.07 4.60 14.85
N ASN A 125 -22.33 5.11 14.80
CA ASN A 125 -23.13 5.43 15.99
C ASN A 125 -24.17 4.34 16.31
N SER A 126 -24.41 3.42 15.38
CA SER A 126 -25.36 2.32 15.56
C SER A 126 -24.81 0.99 15.03
N ARG A 127 -25.50 -0.09 15.39
CA ARG A 127 -25.16 -1.41 14.87
C ARG A 127 -25.48 -1.52 13.38
N GLU A 128 -26.57 -0.92 12.95
CA GLU A 128 -26.98 -0.93 11.56
C GLU A 128 -25.97 -0.21 10.65
N GLU A 129 -25.42 0.94 11.09
CA GLU A 129 -24.33 1.62 10.38
C GLU A 129 -23.08 0.77 10.30
N LEU A 130 -22.72 0.08 11.39
CA LEU A 130 -21.57 -0.82 11.39
C LEU A 130 -21.79 -2.02 10.46
N ASP A 131 -22.98 -2.64 10.50
CA ASP A 131 -23.33 -3.76 9.63
C ASP A 131 -23.24 -3.35 8.16
N HIS A 132 -23.78 -2.16 7.81
CA HIS A 132 -23.67 -1.62 6.45
C HIS A 132 -22.21 -1.40 6.04
N LEU A 133 -21.40 -0.78 6.89
CA LEU A 133 -19.99 -0.51 6.62
C LEU A 133 -19.17 -1.80 6.42
N VAL A 134 -19.46 -2.83 7.21
CA VAL A 134 -18.83 -4.15 7.06
C VAL A 134 -19.19 -4.79 5.73
N MET A 135 -20.47 -4.78 5.35
CA MET A 135 -20.93 -5.33 4.07
C MET A 135 -20.32 -4.58 2.89
N GLU A 136 -20.37 -3.23 2.90
CA GLU A 136 -19.76 -2.38 1.88
C GLU A 136 -18.26 -2.68 1.72
N SER A 137 -17.52 -2.81 2.83
CA SER A 137 -16.08 -3.11 2.78
C SER A 137 -15.79 -4.51 2.22
N LEU A 138 -16.63 -5.50 2.52
CA LEU A 138 -16.50 -6.84 1.95
C LEU A 138 -16.86 -6.87 0.46
N GLU A 139 -17.84 -6.08 0.02
CA GLU A 139 -18.20 -5.89 -1.39
C GLU A 139 -17.07 -5.22 -2.15
N GLN A 140 -16.54 -4.11 -1.65
CA GLN A 140 -15.40 -3.41 -2.24
C GLN A 140 -14.17 -4.32 -2.35
N ALA A 141 -13.96 -5.23 -1.37
CA ALA A 141 -12.89 -6.22 -1.40
C ALA A 141 -13.23 -7.46 -2.27
N ARG A 142 -14.37 -7.46 -2.98
CA ARG A 142 -14.87 -8.58 -3.82
C ARG A 142 -14.92 -9.90 -3.05
N LEU A 143 -15.28 -9.86 -1.76
CA LEU A 143 -15.33 -11.03 -0.88
C LEU A 143 -16.75 -11.35 -0.39
N PHE A 144 -17.67 -10.37 -0.41
CA PHE A 144 -19.00 -10.48 0.19
C PHE A 144 -19.79 -11.71 -0.28
N ASP A 145 -19.90 -11.93 -1.60
CA ASP A 145 -20.67 -13.03 -2.14
C ASP A 145 -20.17 -14.42 -1.73
N GLU A 146 -18.87 -14.53 -1.42
CA GLU A 146 -18.27 -15.80 -1.00
C GLU A 146 -18.46 -16.08 0.50
N VAL A 147 -18.79 -15.04 1.31
CA VAL A 147 -18.81 -15.14 2.77
C VAL A 147 -20.12 -14.70 3.44
N LYS A 148 -21.08 -14.15 2.69
CA LYS A 148 -22.32 -13.55 3.23
C LYS A 148 -23.12 -14.46 4.13
N ASP A 149 -23.11 -15.79 3.87
CA ASP A 149 -23.84 -16.77 4.65
C ASP A 149 -23.04 -17.34 5.83
N ARG A 150 -21.79 -16.88 6.02
CA ARG A 150 -20.86 -17.38 7.06
C ARG A 150 -19.99 -16.28 7.67
N LEU A 151 -20.55 -15.09 7.84
CA LEU A 151 -19.82 -13.92 8.40
C LEU A 151 -19.33 -14.16 9.85
N GLN A 152 -19.93 -15.11 10.57
CA GLN A 152 -19.52 -15.47 11.92
C GLN A 152 -18.43 -16.55 11.97
N ASP A 153 -18.07 -17.15 10.84
CA ASP A 153 -16.97 -18.11 10.77
C ASP A 153 -15.62 -17.42 11.05
N PRO A 154 -14.64 -18.16 11.60
CA PRO A 154 -13.30 -17.62 11.81
C PRO A 154 -12.66 -17.11 10.51
N GLY A 155 -12.15 -15.89 10.50
CA GLY A 155 -11.43 -15.35 9.33
C GLY A 155 -10.22 -16.20 8.91
N THR A 156 -9.62 -16.94 9.84
CA THR A 156 -8.51 -17.87 9.60
C THR A 156 -8.93 -19.15 8.86
N SER A 157 -10.23 -19.45 8.74
CA SER A 157 -10.74 -20.61 7.99
C SER A 157 -10.82 -20.38 6.48
N LEU A 158 -10.63 -19.17 6.04
CA LEU A 158 -10.64 -18.77 4.64
C LEU A 158 -9.41 -19.25 3.87
N SER A 159 -9.52 -19.40 2.54
CA SER A 159 -8.35 -19.64 1.68
C SER A 159 -7.37 -18.47 1.71
N GLY A 160 -6.11 -18.66 1.29
CA GLY A 160 -5.11 -17.61 1.31
C GLY A 160 -5.53 -16.33 0.57
N GLY A 161 -6.11 -16.46 -0.63
CA GLY A 161 -6.63 -15.33 -1.40
C GLY A 161 -7.84 -14.66 -0.73
N GLN A 162 -8.73 -15.43 -0.12
CA GLN A 162 -9.85 -14.90 0.66
C GLN A 162 -9.35 -14.16 1.93
N GLN A 163 -8.36 -14.72 2.63
CA GLN A 163 -7.75 -14.05 3.78
C GLN A 163 -7.10 -12.72 3.39
N GLN A 164 -6.42 -12.67 2.24
CA GLN A 164 -5.83 -11.42 1.76
C GLN A 164 -6.90 -10.37 1.44
N ARG A 165 -7.98 -10.77 0.76
CA ARG A 165 -9.12 -9.87 0.52
C ARG A 165 -9.81 -9.44 1.82
N LEU A 166 -9.88 -10.32 2.83
CA LEU A 166 -10.37 -9.94 4.17
C LEU A 166 -9.45 -8.90 4.83
N CYS A 167 -8.13 -9.04 4.71
CA CYS A 167 -7.18 -8.04 5.22
C CYS A 167 -7.32 -6.70 4.49
N ILE A 168 -7.61 -6.71 3.18
CA ILE A 168 -7.90 -5.50 2.42
C ILE A 168 -9.24 -4.89 2.88
N ALA A 169 -10.31 -5.69 3.01
CA ALA A 169 -11.61 -5.23 3.53
C ALA A 169 -11.46 -4.56 4.91
N ARG A 170 -10.67 -5.17 5.80
CA ARG A 170 -10.35 -4.60 7.11
C ARG A 170 -9.62 -3.26 7.01
N ALA A 171 -8.68 -3.14 6.07
CA ALA A 171 -7.91 -1.91 5.87
C ALA A 171 -8.76 -0.77 5.32
N ILE A 172 -9.68 -1.05 4.39
CA ILE A 172 -10.54 -0.01 3.77
C ILE A 172 -11.74 0.36 4.65
N ALA A 173 -12.13 -0.47 5.60
CA ALA A 173 -13.27 -0.23 6.49
C ALA A 173 -13.12 1.03 7.35
N VAL A 174 -11.90 1.49 7.60
CA VAL A 174 -11.63 2.77 8.30
C VAL A 174 -11.58 3.96 7.35
N LYS A 175 -11.84 3.76 6.04
CA LYS A 175 -11.81 4.77 4.97
C LYS A 175 -10.48 5.54 4.94
N PRO A 176 -9.34 4.86 4.79
CA PRO A 176 -8.03 5.50 4.80
C PRO A 176 -7.85 6.39 3.57
N GLU A 177 -6.92 7.34 3.62
CA GLU A 177 -6.52 8.15 2.48
C GLU A 177 -5.47 7.44 1.61
N VAL A 178 -4.65 6.62 2.25
CA VAL A 178 -3.56 5.87 1.61
C VAL A 178 -3.60 4.40 2.05
N ILE A 179 -3.40 3.49 1.10
CA ILE A 179 -3.26 2.06 1.38
C ILE A 179 -1.84 1.63 0.98
N LEU A 180 -1.10 1.13 1.94
CA LEU A 180 0.22 0.54 1.73
C LEU A 180 0.07 -0.97 1.56
N MET A 181 0.68 -1.55 0.53
CA MET A 181 0.64 -2.98 0.27
C MET A 181 2.06 -3.54 0.13
N ASP A 182 2.47 -4.37 1.07
CA ASP A 182 3.79 -5.01 1.05
C ASP A 182 3.65 -6.39 0.40
N GLU A 183 3.97 -6.51 -0.90
CA GLU A 183 3.92 -7.74 -1.70
C GLU A 183 2.59 -8.51 -1.59
N PRO A 184 1.43 -7.90 -1.84
CA PRO A 184 0.11 -8.46 -1.50
C PRO A 184 -0.24 -9.78 -2.19
N CYS A 185 0.50 -10.18 -3.22
CA CYS A 185 0.24 -11.37 -4.03
C CYS A 185 1.31 -12.46 -3.93
N SER A 186 2.42 -12.24 -3.19
CA SER A 186 3.60 -13.13 -3.25
C SER A 186 3.35 -14.56 -2.74
N ALA A 187 2.36 -14.75 -1.88
CA ALA A 187 1.99 -16.05 -1.31
C ALA A 187 0.73 -16.68 -1.95
N LEU A 188 0.26 -16.14 -3.07
CA LEU A 188 -1.00 -16.52 -3.70
C LEU A 188 -0.78 -17.29 -5.00
N ASP A 189 -1.76 -18.14 -5.33
CA ASP A 189 -1.83 -18.79 -6.64
C ASP A 189 -2.17 -17.77 -7.75
N PRO A 190 -2.00 -18.11 -9.04
CA PRO A 190 -2.25 -17.19 -10.15
C PRO A 190 -3.67 -16.65 -10.23
N ILE A 191 -4.68 -17.43 -9.84
CA ILE A 191 -6.10 -17.03 -9.90
C ILE A 191 -6.38 -15.99 -8.80
N ALA A 192 -5.92 -16.27 -7.58
CA ALA A 192 -6.04 -15.35 -6.46
C ALA A 192 -5.25 -14.05 -6.73
N THR A 193 -4.05 -14.17 -7.33
CA THR A 193 -3.25 -13.02 -7.76
C THR A 193 -4.02 -12.12 -8.74
N ALA A 194 -4.61 -12.69 -9.79
CA ALA A 194 -5.41 -11.92 -10.75
C ALA A 194 -6.61 -11.23 -10.07
N GLY A 195 -7.23 -11.89 -9.10
CA GLY A 195 -8.32 -11.31 -8.29
C GLY A 195 -7.86 -10.08 -7.48
N ILE A 196 -6.69 -10.15 -6.84
CA ILE A 196 -6.12 -9.01 -6.09
C ILE A 196 -5.69 -7.89 -7.04
N GLU A 197 -5.09 -8.19 -8.20
CA GLU A 197 -4.71 -7.16 -9.18
C GLU A 197 -5.95 -6.40 -9.71
N ALA A 198 -7.03 -7.11 -10.01
CA ALA A 198 -8.28 -6.50 -10.43
C ALA A 198 -8.89 -5.62 -9.30
N LEU A 199 -8.82 -6.10 -8.04
CA LEU A 199 -9.26 -5.35 -6.87
C LEU A 199 -8.44 -4.06 -6.68
N ILE A 200 -7.12 -4.10 -6.83
CA ILE A 200 -6.27 -2.91 -6.78
C ILE A 200 -6.67 -1.90 -7.86
N GLY A 201 -7.00 -2.42 -9.06
CA GLY A 201 -7.49 -1.60 -10.17
C GLY A 201 -8.79 -0.85 -9.87
N ASP A 202 -9.71 -1.46 -9.11
CA ASP A 202 -10.95 -0.80 -8.67
C ASP A 202 -10.70 0.20 -7.55
N LEU A 203 -9.86 -0.16 -6.58
CA LEU A 203 -9.61 0.66 -5.39
C LEU A 203 -8.87 1.97 -5.68
N LYS A 204 -8.05 2.04 -6.74
CA LYS A 204 -7.24 3.22 -7.06
C LYS A 204 -8.05 4.50 -7.31
N ASP A 205 -9.31 4.36 -7.73
CA ASP A 205 -10.15 5.52 -8.03
C ASP A 205 -10.62 6.24 -6.74
N ALA A 206 -10.65 5.50 -5.63
CA ALA A 206 -11.04 6.01 -4.31
C ALA A 206 -9.86 6.20 -3.35
N TYR A 207 -8.78 5.45 -3.54
CA TYR A 207 -7.65 5.39 -2.61
C TYR A 207 -6.31 5.65 -3.32
N THR A 208 -5.41 6.33 -2.64
CA THR A 208 -4.00 6.38 -3.04
C THR A 208 -3.31 5.09 -2.61
N ILE A 209 -2.64 4.39 -3.52
CA ILE A 209 -2.05 3.08 -3.23
C ILE A 209 -0.54 3.11 -3.45
N VAL A 210 0.23 2.65 -2.47
CA VAL A 210 1.67 2.39 -2.62
C VAL A 210 1.91 0.91 -2.43
N MET A 211 2.46 0.25 -3.45
CA MET A 211 2.61 -1.20 -3.45
C MET A 211 4.07 -1.61 -3.68
N VAL A 212 4.60 -2.47 -2.82
CA VAL A 212 5.85 -3.20 -3.10
C VAL A 212 5.52 -4.45 -3.89
N THR A 213 6.27 -4.72 -4.94
CA THR A 213 6.20 -5.99 -5.67
C THR A 213 7.55 -6.39 -6.25
N HIS A 214 7.80 -7.71 -6.29
CA HIS A 214 8.93 -8.30 -7.02
C HIS A 214 8.55 -8.65 -8.46
N SER A 215 7.26 -8.62 -8.82
CA SER A 215 6.80 -8.93 -10.17
C SER A 215 6.73 -7.66 -11.02
N MET A 216 7.67 -7.55 -11.97
CA MET A 216 7.65 -6.46 -12.96
C MET A 216 6.36 -6.47 -13.78
N GLN A 217 5.87 -7.66 -14.12
CA GLN A 217 4.62 -7.82 -14.86
C GLN A 217 3.43 -7.30 -14.06
N GLN A 218 3.37 -7.57 -12.75
CA GLN A 218 2.34 -7.03 -11.87
C GLN A 218 2.42 -5.51 -11.80
N ALA A 219 3.61 -4.94 -11.54
CA ALA A 219 3.81 -3.50 -11.53
C ALA A 219 3.31 -2.84 -12.83
N ALA A 220 3.70 -3.41 -13.98
CA ALA A 220 3.29 -2.90 -15.29
C ALA A 220 1.76 -2.93 -15.53
N ARG A 221 1.05 -3.94 -14.95
CA ARG A 221 -0.41 -4.06 -15.13
C ARG A 221 -1.22 -3.14 -14.24
N VAL A 222 -0.79 -2.96 -12.98
CA VAL A 222 -1.66 -2.33 -11.97
C VAL A 222 -1.28 -0.89 -11.62
N SER A 223 -0.02 -0.46 -11.86
CA SER A 223 0.43 0.86 -11.42
C SER A 223 0.40 1.91 -12.53
N GLN A 224 0.22 3.17 -12.14
CA GLN A 224 0.35 4.35 -12.98
C GLN A 224 1.74 4.97 -12.84
N ARG A 225 2.37 4.78 -11.69
CA ARG A 225 3.73 5.25 -11.42
C ARG A 225 4.58 4.11 -10.87
N THR A 226 5.86 4.16 -11.20
CA THR A 226 6.83 3.17 -10.74
C THR A 226 8.06 3.87 -10.19
N ALA A 227 8.56 3.39 -9.06
CA ALA A 227 9.79 3.82 -8.42
C ALA A 227 10.74 2.62 -8.28
N TYR A 228 11.91 2.70 -8.89
CA TYR A 228 12.93 1.66 -8.85
C TYR A 228 13.94 1.92 -7.74
N PHE A 229 14.05 0.95 -6.83
CA PHE A 229 14.98 0.95 -5.71
C PHE A 229 16.15 0.00 -5.96
N HIS A 230 17.37 0.44 -5.62
CA HIS A 230 18.56 -0.39 -5.67
C HIS A 230 19.53 -0.02 -4.55
N MET A 231 19.92 -0.99 -3.72
CA MET A 231 20.88 -0.81 -2.61
C MET A 231 20.57 0.40 -1.71
N GLY A 232 19.31 0.56 -1.30
CA GLY A 232 18.87 1.65 -0.44
C GLY A 232 18.67 3.00 -1.13
N HIS A 233 18.85 3.10 -2.43
CA HIS A 233 18.67 4.34 -3.20
C HIS A 233 17.43 4.25 -4.10
N LEU A 234 16.74 5.39 -4.27
CA LEU A 234 15.78 5.60 -5.34
C LEU A 234 16.56 5.93 -6.62
N VAL A 235 16.55 5.01 -7.57
CA VAL A 235 17.34 5.14 -8.80
C VAL A 235 16.57 5.91 -9.86
N GLU A 236 15.30 5.58 -10.06
CA GLU A 236 14.45 6.19 -11.07
C GLU A 236 12.99 6.15 -10.62
N THR A 237 12.24 7.21 -10.95
CA THR A 237 10.79 7.25 -10.77
C THR A 237 10.13 7.95 -11.95
N GLY A 238 8.97 7.48 -12.36
CA GLY A 238 8.24 8.05 -13.49
C GLY A 238 6.87 7.41 -13.69
N SER A 239 6.23 7.71 -14.83
CA SER A 239 5.09 6.91 -15.26
C SER A 239 5.53 5.47 -15.50
N THR A 240 4.66 4.52 -15.19
CA THR A 240 4.97 3.09 -15.37
C THR A 240 5.37 2.79 -16.82
N ASP A 241 4.66 3.35 -17.79
CA ASP A 241 4.99 3.17 -19.20
C ASP A 241 6.41 3.65 -19.53
N GLN A 242 6.82 4.82 -19.05
CA GLN A 242 8.17 5.36 -19.27
C GLN A 242 9.23 4.47 -18.64
N VAL A 243 9.07 4.12 -17.35
CA VAL A 243 10.06 3.32 -16.62
C VAL A 243 10.27 1.96 -17.28
N PHE A 244 9.19 1.32 -17.79
CA PHE A 244 9.28 0.01 -18.41
C PHE A 244 9.67 0.03 -19.89
N SER A 245 9.27 1.06 -20.67
CA SER A 245 9.55 1.10 -22.12
C SER A 245 10.82 1.88 -22.48
N SER A 246 11.15 2.93 -21.72
CA SER A 246 12.22 3.87 -22.03
C SER A 246 12.91 4.37 -20.75
N PRO A 247 13.48 3.47 -19.93
CA PRO A 247 14.16 3.85 -18.69
C PRO A 247 15.36 4.74 -18.99
N VAL A 248 15.53 5.79 -18.19
CA VAL A 248 16.61 6.77 -18.33
C VAL A 248 17.91 6.26 -17.72
N ASP A 249 17.82 5.68 -16.50
CA ASP A 249 19.00 5.15 -15.79
C ASP A 249 19.39 3.78 -16.34
N PRO A 250 20.68 3.54 -16.67
CA PRO A 250 21.15 2.23 -17.13
C PRO A 250 20.85 1.08 -16.15
N ARG A 251 20.90 1.33 -14.85
CA ARG A 251 20.57 0.32 -13.81
C ARG A 251 19.12 -0.11 -13.88
N THR A 252 18.19 0.83 -14.14
CA THR A 252 16.77 0.51 -14.35
C THR A 252 16.59 -0.36 -15.57
N ARG A 253 17.28 -0.01 -16.68
CA ARG A 253 17.24 -0.80 -17.93
C ARG A 253 17.75 -2.22 -17.72
N ASP A 254 18.86 -2.38 -17.02
CA ASP A 254 19.46 -3.69 -16.76
C ASP A 254 18.57 -4.54 -15.83
N TYR A 255 17.92 -3.93 -14.83
CA TYR A 255 16.95 -4.60 -13.97
C TYR A 255 15.72 -5.06 -14.74
N ILE A 256 15.10 -4.18 -15.54
CA ILE A 256 13.90 -4.51 -16.33
C ILE A 256 14.19 -5.58 -17.40
N SER A 257 15.39 -5.55 -18.00
CA SER A 257 15.80 -6.57 -18.98
C SER A 257 16.23 -7.91 -18.35
N GLY A 258 16.20 -8.05 -17.02
CA GLY A 258 16.59 -9.26 -16.30
C GLY A 258 18.11 -9.52 -16.26
N ARG A 259 18.93 -8.50 -16.52
CA ARG A 259 20.40 -8.61 -16.46
C ARG A 259 20.94 -8.47 -15.04
N ILE A 260 20.17 -7.82 -14.15
CA ILE A 260 20.44 -7.69 -12.72
C ILE A 260 19.16 -8.04 -11.96
N GLY A 261 19.27 -8.88 -10.91
CA GLY A 261 18.11 -9.28 -10.10
C GLY A 261 18.53 -9.96 -8.81
#